data_5cd659bb79ada94762f6594b58c212ed
#
_entry.id   5cd659bb79ada94762f6594b58c212ed
#
_cell.length_a   1.000
_cell.length_b   1.000
_cell.length_c   1.000
_cell.angle_alpha   90.00
_cell.angle_beta   90.00
_cell.angle_gamma   90.00
#
_symmetry.space_group_name_H-M   'P 1'
#
loop_
_entity.id
_entity.type
_entity.pdbx_description
1 polymer ?
#
loop_
_entity_poly.entity_id
_entity_poly.type
_entity_poly.pdbx_seq_one_letter_code
_entity_poly.pdbx_strand_id
1 'polypeptide(L)'
;YHGPKPHWAKIIIKPIKSAPSRLAALLAGDVDFIDQVPTVDIARLKNEPKVQLSQGVSNRVIYLHVDQFRDNPQYVKTHDGKPVTKNPLKDVRVRKALSMAINRKAIVERVMEGVAIPAGQLLPEGFFGRSDKLKVEKYDPDGAKKLLAEAGYPNGFQVTLHGPNNRYINDAKIV
;
A
#
# COMPACT_ATOMS: atom_id res chain seq x y z
N TYR A 1 -14.83 30.16 -3.71
CA TYR A 1 -13.38 30.22 -3.80
C TYR A 1 -12.90 31.62 -3.39
N HIS A 2 -12.03 31.70 -2.37
CA HIS A 2 -11.54 32.98 -1.81
C HIS A 2 -10.07 33.25 -2.15
N GLY A 3 -9.48 32.43 -3.01
CA GLY A 3 -8.08 32.58 -3.45
C GLY A 3 -7.93 33.46 -4.69
N PRO A 4 -6.69 33.62 -5.21
CA PRO A 4 -6.43 34.32 -6.46
C PRO A 4 -7.14 33.62 -7.61
N LYS A 5 -7.47 34.40 -8.65
CA LYS A 5 -8.10 33.84 -9.86
C LYS A 5 -7.25 32.70 -10.43
N PRO A 6 -7.84 31.55 -10.79
CA PRO A 6 -7.11 30.48 -11.44
C PRO A 6 -6.56 30.96 -12.79
N HIS A 7 -5.41 30.40 -13.20
CA HIS A 7 -4.79 30.72 -14.50
C HIS A 7 -5.60 30.22 -15.69
N TRP A 8 -6.45 29.20 -15.48
CA TRP A 8 -7.22 28.54 -16.52
C TRP A 8 -8.65 29.08 -16.60
N ALA A 9 -9.08 29.45 -17.80
CA ALA A 9 -10.47 29.84 -18.04
C ALA A 9 -11.44 28.63 -18.04
N LYS A 10 -10.93 27.44 -18.40
CA LYS A 10 -11.71 26.19 -18.48
C LYS A 10 -10.84 24.99 -18.18
N ILE A 11 -11.36 24.07 -17.36
CA ILE A 11 -10.75 22.77 -17.06
C ILE A 11 -11.73 21.69 -17.52
N ILE A 12 -11.25 20.71 -18.30
CA ILE A 12 -12.01 19.55 -18.77
C ILE A 12 -11.45 18.30 -18.11
N ILE A 13 -12.25 17.61 -17.31
CA ILE A 13 -11.86 16.36 -16.66
C ILE A 13 -12.38 15.19 -17.49
N LYS A 14 -11.46 14.35 -17.99
CA LYS A 14 -11.74 13.13 -18.74
C LYS A 14 -11.45 11.90 -17.88
N PRO A 15 -12.44 11.16 -17.37
CA PRO A 15 -12.22 9.97 -16.57
C PRO A 15 -11.75 8.79 -17.45
N ILE A 16 -10.48 8.47 -17.46
CA ILE A 16 -9.88 7.34 -18.18
C ILE A 16 -9.41 6.30 -17.15
N LYS A 17 -10.11 5.17 -17.03
CA LYS A 17 -9.83 4.13 -16.01
C LYS A 17 -8.50 3.41 -16.21
N SER A 18 -8.13 3.10 -17.43
CA SER A 18 -6.90 2.39 -17.78
C SER A 18 -5.67 3.29 -17.63
N ALA A 19 -4.71 2.93 -16.81
CA ALA A 19 -3.48 3.70 -16.62
C ALA A 19 -2.62 3.79 -17.90
N PRO A 20 -2.42 2.71 -18.69
CA PRO A 20 -1.75 2.82 -19.99
C PRO A 20 -2.46 3.75 -20.95
N SER A 21 -3.81 3.74 -20.99
CA SER A 21 -4.58 4.63 -21.88
C SER A 21 -4.46 6.11 -21.44
N ARG A 22 -4.40 6.40 -20.14
CA ARG A 22 -4.14 7.76 -19.66
C ARG A 22 -2.78 8.26 -20.11
N LEU A 23 -1.75 7.42 -19.97
CA LEU A 23 -0.40 7.78 -20.39
C LEU A 23 -0.31 7.99 -21.90
N ALA A 24 -0.95 7.11 -22.70
CA ALA A 24 -1.02 7.26 -24.14
C ALA A 24 -1.67 8.59 -24.56
N ALA A 25 -2.81 8.96 -23.91
CA ALA A 25 -3.49 10.22 -24.17
C ALA A 25 -2.62 11.46 -23.84
N LEU A 26 -1.80 11.41 -22.76
CA LEU A 26 -0.85 12.46 -22.45
C LEU A 26 0.22 12.58 -23.53
N LEU A 27 0.83 11.48 -23.92
CA LEU A 27 1.92 11.47 -24.93
C LEU A 27 1.43 11.84 -26.33
N ALA A 28 0.17 11.57 -26.64
CA ALA A 28 -0.50 11.99 -27.88
C ALA A 28 -0.92 13.49 -27.88
N GLY A 29 -0.95 14.12 -26.71
CA GLY A 29 -1.45 15.49 -26.56
C GLY A 29 -2.98 15.60 -26.47
N ASP A 30 -3.70 14.50 -26.27
CA ASP A 30 -5.16 14.50 -26.08
C ASP A 30 -5.58 15.05 -24.72
N VAL A 31 -4.64 15.06 -23.76
CA VAL A 31 -4.77 15.69 -22.44
C VAL A 31 -3.45 16.36 -22.05
N ASP A 32 -3.55 17.45 -21.29
CA ASP A 32 -2.40 18.24 -20.83
C ASP A 32 -1.82 17.76 -19.51
N PHE A 33 -2.58 16.98 -18.75
CA PHE A 33 -2.22 16.49 -17.41
C PHE A 33 -2.84 15.14 -17.13
N ILE A 34 -2.10 14.27 -16.46
CA ILE A 34 -2.64 13.03 -15.89
C ILE A 34 -2.26 12.91 -14.42
N ASP A 35 -3.15 12.34 -13.62
CA ASP A 35 -2.88 11.87 -12.26
C ASP A 35 -2.56 10.37 -12.28
N GLN A 36 -1.84 9.89 -11.27
CA GLN A 36 -1.50 8.48 -11.07
C GLN A 36 -0.73 7.85 -12.25
N VAL A 37 0.44 8.40 -12.51
CA VAL A 37 1.41 7.83 -13.46
C VAL A 37 1.78 6.41 -13.02
N PRO A 38 1.78 5.40 -13.93
CA PRO A 38 2.28 4.06 -13.61
C PRO A 38 3.75 4.12 -13.15
N THR A 39 4.08 3.48 -12.05
CA THR A 39 5.44 3.52 -11.49
C THR A 39 6.50 2.99 -12.46
N VAL A 40 6.17 1.96 -13.22
CA VAL A 40 7.04 1.36 -14.25
C VAL A 40 7.40 2.32 -15.40
N ASP A 41 6.60 3.36 -15.63
CA ASP A 41 6.84 4.34 -16.69
C ASP A 41 7.64 5.57 -16.22
N ILE A 42 7.85 5.75 -14.92
CA ILE A 42 8.50 6.94 -14.35
C ILE A 42 9.91 7.13 -14.91
N ALA A 43 10.71 6.06 -14.97
CA ALA A 43 12.07 6.13 -15.48
C ALA A 43 12.11 6.60 -16.95
N ARG A 44 11.18 6.11 -17.77
CA ARG A 44 11.04 6.54 -19.18
C ARG A 44 10.59 7.99 -19.28
N LEU A 45 9.60 8.39 -18.50
CA LEU A 45 9.02 9.74 -18.57
C LEU A 45 9.96 10.83 -18.07
N LYS A 46 10.91 10.53 -17.19
CA LYS A 46 11.97 11.46 -16.80
C LYS A 46 12.84 11.92 -17.97
N ASN A 47 12.93 11.11 -19.02
CA ASN A 47 13.70 11.39 -20.22
C ASN A 47 12.82 11.84 -21.40
N GLU A 48 11.51 11.98 -21.22
CA GLU A 48 10.58 12.42 -22.26
C GLU A 48 10.52 13.96 -22.29
N PRO A 49 11.06 14.64 -23.33
CA PRO A 49 11.17 16.09 -23.33
C PRO A 49 9.83 16.83 -23.38
N LYS A 50 8.76 16.15 -23.78
CA LYS A 50 7.42 16.74 -23.89
C LYS A 50 6.62 16.75 -22.61
N VAL A 51 7.09 16.07 -21.54
CA VAL A 51 6.36 15.95 -20.29
C VAL A 51 7.22 16.34 -19.10
N GLN A 52 6.58 16.88 -18.08
CA GLN A 52 7.21 17.18 -16.79
C GLN A 52 6.58 16.30 -15.72
N LEU A 53 7.41 15.58 -14.95
CA LEU A 53 6.99 14.82 -13.80
C LEU A 53 7.00 15.66 -12.53
N SER A 54 5.86 15.70 -11.82
CA SER A 54 5.77 16.22 -10.46
C SER A 54 5.55 15.07 -9.51
N GLN A 55 6.42 14.89 -8.53
CA GLN A 55 6.39 13.80 -7.58
C GLN A 55 6.51 14.35 -6.16
N GLY A 56 5.67 13.86 -5.28
CA GLY A 56 5.68 14.23 -3.87
C GLY A 56 5.11 13.14 -2.96
N VAL A 57 5.41 13.24 -1.67
CA VAL A 57 4.83 12.36 -0.66
C VAL A 57 3.35 12.71 -0.50
N SER A 58 2.48 11.73 -0.70
CA SER A 58 1.04 11.88 -0.53
C SER A 58 0.59 11.41 0.86
N ASN A 59 -0.62 11.75 1.24
CA ASN A 59 -1.28 11.23 2.44
C ASN A 59 -1.89 9.82 2.24
N ARG A 60 -1.58 9.16 1.11
CA ARG A 60 -2.09 7.83 0.81
C ARG A 60 -1.17 6.77 1.43
N VAL A 61 -1.74 5.92 2.27
CA VAL A 61 -1.04 4.79 2.89
C VAL A 61 -1.69 3.48 2.47
N ILE A 62 -0.86 2.54 2.01
CA ILE A 62 -1.27 1.16 1.73
C ILE A 62 -0.98 0.33 2.97
N TYR A 63 -1.97 -0.39 3.49
CA TYR A 63 -1.85 -1.16 4.71
C TYR A 63 -2.73 -2.42 4.66
N LEU A 64 -2.40 -3.39 5.49
CA LEU A 64 -3.21 -4.57 5.72
C LEU A 64 -4.18 -4.29 6.86
N HIS A 65 -5.47 -4.38 6.58
CA HIS A 65 -6.52 -4.29 7.59
C HIS A 65 -6.90 -5.70 8.03
N VAL A 66 -6.78 -5.96 9.33
CA VAL A 66 -7.10 -7.26 9.92
C VAL A 66 -8.35 -7.19 10.79
N ASP A 67 -9.20 -8.22 10.71
CA ASP A 67 -10.40 -8.31 11.53
C ASP A 67 -10.05 -8.66 12.98
N GLN A 68 -10.03 -7.65 13.85
CA GLN A 68 -9.78 -7.78 15.27
C GLN A 68 -11.08 -7.82 16.11
N PHE A 69 -12.22 -7.68 15.46
CA PHE A 69 -13.52 -7.57 16.15
C PHE A 69 -14.19 -8.93 16.37
N ARG A 70 -14.32 -9.73 15.30
CA ARG A 70 -15.05 -11.01 15.37
C ARG A 70 -14.27 -12.07 16.15
N ASP A 71 -14.97 -12.90 16.92
CA ASP A 71 -14.35 -14.07 17.55
C ASP A 71 -14.08 -15.18 16.54
N ASN A 72 -15.02 -15.38 15.59
CA ASN A 72 -14.92 -16.35 14.51
C ASN A 72 -14.83 -15.64 13.16
N PRO A 73 -13.65 -15.19 12.73
CA PRO A 73 -13.48 -14.50 11.46
C PRO A 73 -13.63 -15.46 10.28
N GLN A 74 -14.48 -15.11 9.32
CA GLN A 74 -14.83 -15.94 8.17
C GLN A 74 -13.63 -16.35 7.31
N TYR A 75 -12.63 -15.49 7.23
CA TYR A 75 -11.48 -15.62 6.32
C TYR A 75 -10.20 -16.08 7.02
N VAL A 76 -10.33 -16.64 8.20
CA VAL A 76 -9.21 -17.21 8.96
C VAL A 76 -9.54 -18.66 9.30
N LYS A 77 -8.59 -19.55 9.06
CA LYS A 77 -8.69 -20.98 9.33
C LYS A 77 -7.47 -21.46 10.08
N THR A 78 -7.59 -22.57 10.78
CA THR A 78 -6.44 -23.27 11.36
C THR A 78 -5.46 -23.70 10.27
N HIS A 79 -4.25 -24.12 10.64
CA HIS A 79 -3.25 -24.60 9.68
C HIS A 79 -3.80 -25.74 8.79
N ASP A 80 -4.62 -26.63 9.33
CA ASP A 80 -5.26 -27.76 8.63
C ASP A 80 -6.58 -27.39 7.92
N GLY A 81 -6.90 -26.10 7.82
CA GLY A 81 -8.03 -25.59 7.03
C GLY A 81 -9.40 -25.61 7.73
N LYS A 82 -9.46 -25.95 9.01
CA LYS A 82 -10.70 -25.92 9.79
C LYS A 82 -11.04 -24.51 10.28
N PRO A 83 -12.28 -24.21 10.63
CA PRO A 83 -12.64 -22.96 11.28
C PRO A 83 -11.85 -22.78 12.58
N VAL A 84 -11.42 -21.54 12.85
CA VAL A 84 -10.78 -21.21 14.13
C VAL A 84 -11.82 -21.09 15.24
N THR A 85 -11.48 -21.52 16.44
CA THR A 85 -12.31 -21.34 17.64
C THR A 85 -12.03 -20.04 18.36
N LYS A 86 -10.87 -19.43 18.08
CA LYS A 86 -10.44 -18.14 18.61
C LYS A 86 -9.74 -17.37 17.50
N ASN A 87 -10.07 -16.11 17.36
CA ASN A 87 -9.46 -15.24 16.35
C ASN A 87 -7.99 -14.95 16.68
N PRO A 88 -7.02 -15.46 15.92
CA PRO A 88 -5.61 -15.18 16.15
C PRO A 88 -5.25 -13.69 15.95
N LEU A 89 -5.99 -12.97 15.11
CA LEU A 89 -5.73 -11.56 14.80
C LEU A 89 -6.07 -10.60 15.96
N LYS A 90 -6.76 -11.10 17.01
CA LYS A 90 -6.97 -10.35 18.27
C LYS A 90 -5.71 -10.30 19.13
N ASP A 91 -4.78 -11.24 18.98
CA ASP A 91 -3.52 -11.24 19.72
C ASP A 91 -2.53 -10.23 19.10
N VAL A 92 -2.04 -9.31 19.93
CA VAL A 92 -1.08 -8.28 19.47
C VAL A 92 0.23 -8.89 18.98
N ARG A 93 0.65 -10.04 19.57
CA ARG A 93 1.87 -10.75 19.15
C ARG A 93 1.74 -11.27 17.73
N VAL A 94 0.56 -11.80 17.37
CA VAL A 94 0.26 -12.25 16.00
C VAL A 94 0.32 -11.08 15.03
N ARG A 95 -0.33 -9.96 15.34
CA ARG A 95 -0.27 -8.76 14.46
C ARG A 95 1.13 -8.21 14.30
N LYS A 96 1.92 -8.20 15.38
CA LYS A 96 3.33 -7.81 15.34
C LYS A 96 4.15 -8.76 14.47
N ALA A 97 3.96 -10.07 14.61
CA ALA A 97 4.63 -11.07 13.79
C ALA A 97 4.31 -10.88 12.29
N LEU A 98 3.04 -10.66 11.94
CA LEU A 98 2.65 -10.35 10.56
C LEU A 98 3.36 -9.08 10.04
N SER A 99 3.47 -8.05 10.86
CA SER A 99 4.19 -6.83 10.49
C SER A 99 5.69 -7.06 10.29
N MET A 100 6.34 -7.83 11.16
CA MET A 100 7.76 -8.19 11.06
C MET A 100 8.08 -9.06 9.85
N ALA A 101 7.12 -9.84 9.36
CA ALA A 101 7.28 -10.70 8.19
C ALA A 101 7.27 -9.94 6.85
N ILE A 102 6.83 -8.67 6.83
CA ILE A 102 6.72 -7.88 5.60
C ILE A 102 8.02 -7.13 5.32
N ASN A 103 8.68 -7.45 4.23
CA ASN A 103 9.87 -6.73 3.76
C ASN A 103 9.47 -5.46 3.00
N ARG A 104 9.13 -4.40 3.73
CA ARG A 104 8.70 -3.11 3.16
C ARG A 104 9.77 -2.49 2.27
N LYS A 105 11.04 -2.64 2.62
CA LYS A 105 12.15 -2.11 1.81
C LYS A 105 12.19 -2.79 0.43
N ALA A 106 12.11 -4.11 0.37
CA ALA A 106 12.08 -4.83 -0.89
C ALA A 106 10.84 -4.49 -1.73
N ILE A 107 9.68 -4.28 -1.11
CA ILE A 107 8.47 -3.83 -1.81
C ILE A 107 8.70 -2.45 -2.45
N VAL A 108 9.24 -1.50 -1.69
CA VAL A 108 9.54 -0.16 -2.22
C VAL A 108 10.53 -0.23 -3.39
N GLU A 109 11.62 -0.96 -3.24
CA GLU A 109 12.69 -1.00 -4.24
C GLU A 109 12.31 -1.78 -5.51
N ARG A 110 11.62 -2.92 -5.36
CA ARG A 110 11.40 -3.86 -6.48
C ARG A 110 10.03 -3.76 -7.13
N VAL A 111 9.04 -3.21 -6.42
CA VAL A 111 7.65 -3.15 -6.89
C VAL A 111 7.21 -1.74 -7.13
N MET A 112 7.62 -0.82 -6.22
CA MET A 112 7.24 0.58 -6.28
C MET A 112 8.31 1.45 -6.98
N GLU A 113 9.31 0.82 -7.60
CA GLU A 113 10.39 1.52 -8.34
C GLU A 113 11.03 2.66 -7.52
N GLY A 114 11.12 2.50 -6.20
CA GLY A 114 11.68 3.49 -5.28
C GLY A 114 10.80 4.72 -5.01
N VAL A 115 9.57 4.78 -5.53
CA VAL A 115 8.70 5.97 -5.39
C VAL A 115 7.80 5.94 -4.17
N ALA A 116 7.89 4.93 -3.32
CA ALA A 116 7.17 4.82 -2.07
C ALA A 116 8.10 4.96 -0.86
N ILE A 117 7.52 5.22 0.30
CA ILE A 117 8.24 5.32 1.57
C ILE A 117 7.65 4.29 2.53
N PRO A 118 8.46 3.43 3.19
CA PRO A 118 7.97 2.51 4.18
C PRO A 118 7.25 3.25 5.32
N ALA A 119 6.01 2.86 5.62
CA ALA A 119 5.19 3.49 6.66
C ALA A 119 5.14 2.66 7.94
N GLY A 120 5.29 3.30 9.09
CA GLY A 120 5.09 2.73 10.43
C GLY A 120 3.79 3.18 11.09
N GLN A 121 3.05 4.10 10.43
CA GLN A 121 1.78 4.66 10.91
C GLN A 121 0.98 5.20 9.73
N LEU A 122 -0.28 5.56 9.95
CA LEU A 122 -1.18 6.05 8.90
C LEU A 122 -0.87 7.47 8.43
N LEU A 123 -0.13 8.25 9.20
CA LEU A 123 0.21 9.64 8.87
C LEU A 123 1.64 9.74 8.34
N PRO A 124 1.86 10.31 7.15
CA PRO A 124 3.17 10.59 6.61
C PRO A 124 3.92 11.66 7.40
N GLU A 125 5.19 11.83 7.10
CA GLU A 125 6.01 12.89 7.67
C GLU A 125 5.47 14.27 7.28
N GLY A 126 5.51 15.22 8.24
CA GLY A 126 4.98 16.58 8.07
C GLY A 126 3.49 16.73 8.34
N PHE A 127 2.74 15.66 8.57
CA PHE A 127 1.31 15.73 8.86
C PHE A 127 1.02 15.91 10.33
N PHE A 128 0.03 16.76 10.65
CA PHE A 128 -0.45 16.96 12.02
C PHE A 128 -0.98 15.65 12.61
N GLY A 129 -0.62 15.37 13.85
CA GLY A 129 -1.03 14.15 14.55
C GLY A 129 -0.10 12.93 14.31
N ARG A 130 0.93 13.06 13.48
CA ARG A 130 1.98 12.04 13.37
C ARG A 130 2.75 11.90 14.68
N SER A 131 3.07 10.67 15.06
CA SER A 131 3.85 10.36 16.25
C SER A 131 5.28 9.94 15.90
N ASP A 132 6.28 10.57 16.50
CA ASP A 132 7.69 10.18 16.34
C ASP A 132 8.06 8.89 17.09
N LYS A 133 7.16 8.41 17.95
CA LYS A 133 7.32 7.14 18.69
C LYS A 133 6.98 5.92 17.83
N LEU A 134 6.13 6.06 16.80
CA LEU A 134 5.72 4.97 15.92
C LEU A 134 6.70 4.87 14.76
N LYS A 135 7.60 3.90 14.84
CA LYS A 135 8.60 3.61 13.81
C LYS A 135 8.14 2.49 12.89
N VAL A 136 8.75 2.41 11.72
CA VAL A 136 8.58 1.27 10.81
C VAL A 136 9.08 0.00 11.49
N GLU A 137 8.27 -1.04 11.51
CA GLU A 137 8.66 -2.34 12.07
C GLU A 137 9.83 -2.92 11.27
N LYS A 138 10.83 -3.45 11.97
CA LYS A 138 11.97 -4.10 11.35
C LYS A 138 11.53 -5.41 10.68
N TYR A 139 12.01 -5.64 9.47
CA TYR A 139 11.85 -6.94 8.81
C TYR A 139 12.68 -7.99 9.54
N ASP A 140 12.02 -8.98 10.12
CA ASP A 140 12.62 -10.07 10.88
C ASP A 140 11.71 -11.31 10.79
N PRO A 141 11.82 -12.11 9.74
CA PRO A 141 10.94 -13.27 9.54
C PRO A 141 11.19 -14.39 10.57
N ASP A 142 12.39 -14.52 11.12
CA ASP A 142 12.68 -15.53 12.12
C ASP A 142 12.11 -15.12 13.48
N GLY A 143 12.26 -13.85 13.87
CA GLY A 143 11.58 -13.28 15.02
C GLY A 143 10.05 -13.36 14.90
N ALA A 144 9.51 -13.15 13.70
CA ALA A 144 8.08 -13.29 13.43
C ALA A 144 7.58 -14.72 13.68
N LYS A 145 8.29 -15.75 13.17
CA LYS A 145 7.96 -17.16 13.42
C LYS A 145 7.99 -17.50 14.91
N LYS A 146 9.04 -17.05 15.61
CA LYS A 146 9.16 -17.24 17.05
C LYS A 146 8.00 -16.63 17.81
N LEU A 147 7.64 -15.40 17.47
CA LEU A 147 6.54 -14.67 18.11
C LEU A 147 5.17 -15.32 17.82
N LEU A 148 4.95 -15.87 16.61
CA LEU A 148 3.78 -16.68 16.29
C LEU A 148 3.70 -17.96 17.13
N ALA A 149 4.81 -18.66 17.30
CA ALA A 149 4.89 -19.85 18.14
C ALA A 149 4.56 -19.53 19.61
N GLU A 150 5.12 -18.45 20.16
CA GLU A 150 4.82 -17.95 21.51
C GLU A 150 3.35 -17.54 21.68
N ALA A 151 2.69 -17.11 20.59
CA ALA A 151 1.27 -16.81 20.58
C ALA A 151 0.36 -18.05 20.45
N GLY A 152 0.96 -19.25 20.34
CA GLY A 152 0.24 -20.53 20.22
C GLY A 152 0.00 -20.99 18.77
N TYR A 153 0.69 -20.40 17.80
CA TYR A 153 0.57 -20.73 16.37
C TYR A 153 1.89 -21.16 15.74
N PRO A 154 2.59 -22.22 16.26
CA PRO A 154 3.90 -22.64 15.76
C PRO A 154 3.86 -23.07 14.28
N ASN A 155 2.74 -23.61 13.82
CA ASN A 155 2.52 -24.01 12.42
C ASN A 155 1.78 -22.95 11.60
N GLY A 156 1.57 -21.76 12.17
CA GLY A 156 0.80 -20.69 11.53
C GLY A 156 -0.71 -20.99 11.44
N PHE A 157 -1.37 -20.26 10.60
CA PHE A 157 -2.80 -20.39 10.28
C PHE A 157 -3.04 -19.84 8.86
N GLN A 158 -4.20 -20.15 8.29
CA GLN A 158 -4.55 -19.68 6.95
C GLN A 158 -5.34 -18.36 7.04
N VAL A 159 -5.02 -17.44 6.16
CA VAL A 159 -5.71 -16.14 6.01
C VAL A 159 -6.03 -15.92 4.54
N THR A 160 -7.25 -15.50 4.23
CA THR A 160 -7.56 -15.02 2.89
C THR A 160 -7.32 -13.52 2.80
N LEU A 161 -6.40 -13.12 1.92
CA LEU A 161 -6.14 -11.72 1.62
C LEU A 161 -7.10 -11.23 0.53
N HIS A 162 -7.83 -10.15 0.83
CA HIS A 162 -8.67 -9.46 -0.13
C HIS A 162 -7.98 -8.16 -0.56
N GLY A 163 -7.81 -7.99 -1.86
CA GLY A 163 -7.25 -6.77 -2.44
C GLY A 163 -8.15 -6.19 -3.52
N PRO A 164 -8.06 -4.89 -3.81
CA PRO A 164 -8.76 -4.29 -4.94
C PRO A 164 -8.20 -4.83 -6.26
N ASN A 165 -9.07 -5.03 -7.23
CA ASN A 165 -8.70 -5.59 -8.54
C ASN A 165 -8.23 -4.54 -9.57
N ASN A 166 -8.23 -3.27 -9.21
CA ASN A 166 -7.90 -2.15 -10.11
C ASN A 166 -6.78 -1.24 -9.60
N ARG A 167 -6.51 -1.26 -8.30
CA ARG A 167 -5.42 -0.50 -7.65
C ARG A 167 -4.69 -1.43 -6.70
N TYR A 168 -3.41 -1.17 -6.46
CA TYR A 168 -2.60 -1.91 -5.49
C TYR A 168 -2.55 -3.44 -5.71
N ILE A 169 -2.86 -3.89 -6.95
CA ILE A 169 -2.89 -5.33 -7.26
C ILE A 169 -1.49 -5.95 -7.14
N ASN A 170 -0.47 -5.20 -7.52
CA ASN A 170 0.92 -5.64 -7.41
C ASN A 170 1.36 -5.71 -5.94
N ASP A 171 0.96 -4.72 -5.13
CA ASP A 171 1.26 -4.68 -3.70
C ASP A 171 0.63 -5.88 -2.98
N ALA A 172 -0.61 -6.25 -3.33
CA ALA A 172 -1.31 -7.38 -2.74
C ALA A 172 -0.73 -8.75 -3.14
N LYS A 173 -0.05 -8.86 -4.30
CA LYS A 173 0.57 -10.11 -4.76
C LYS A 173 1.91 -10.41 -4.10
N ILE A 174 2.50 -9.46 -3.38
CA ILE A 174 3.86 -9.54 -2.85
C ILE A 174 3.86 -9.74 -1.34
N VAL A 175 2.74 -9.48 -0.69
CA VAL A 175 2.51 -9.77 0.73
C VAL A 175 2.02 -11.20 0.91
#